data_36003ee73e8b11f624dd200c4b238bed
#
_entry.id   36003ee73e8b11f624dd200c4b238bed
#
_cell.length_a   1.000
_cell.length_b   1.000
_cell.length_c   1.000
_cell.angle_alpha   90.00
_cell.angle_beta   90.00
_cell.angle_gamma   90.00
#
_symmetry.space_group_name_H-M   'P 1'
#
loop_
_entity.id
_entity.type
_entity.pdbx_description
1 polymer ?
#
loop_
_entity_poly.entity_id
_entity_poly.type
_entity_poly.pdbx_seq_one_letter_code
_entity_poly.pdbx_strand_id
1 'polypeptide(L)'
;MEYNAGKKEINLDRNLSSLDELVLKFIRIIEKHSDYVIISGYVSILLGRSRATEDVDLFIENISFEKFVDLYEELKKNGFWCLNAEKAEEIYSFLKDGMAVRFSVENKPIPNFEVKFPKREIDKETFNDSVLVSLSKAKAKLKISSLERQIAFNRYYLKS
;
A
#
# COMPACT_ATOMS: atom_id res chain seq x y z
N MET A 1 -12.42 8.70 -15.96
CA MET A 1 -12.11 8.90 -14.53
C MET A 1 -13.03 9.97 -13.99
N GLU A 2 -13.74 9.65 -12.95
CA GLU A 2 -14.63 10.58 -12.28
C GLU A 2 -14.21 10.77 -10.83
N TYR A 3 -14.18 12.04 -10.39
CA TYR A 3 -13.85 12.38 -9.02
C TYR A 3 -15.06 12.98 -8.32
N ASN A 4 -15.42 12.40 -7.18
CA ASN A 4 -16.51 12.90 -6.35
C ASN A 4 -15.93 13.56 -5.09
N ALA A 5 -15.84 14.89 -5.11
CA ALA A 5 -15.25 15.66 -4.01
C ALA A 5 -16.00 15.50 -2.68
N GLY A 6 -17.32 15.36 -2.73
CA GLY A 6 -18.14 15.17 -1.52
C GLY A 6 -17.89 13.87 -0.81
N LYS A 7 -17.52 12.83 -1.55
CA LYS A 7 -17.25 11.49 -1.02
C LYS A 7 -15.76 11.17 -0.97
N LYS A 8 -14.89 12.05 -1.49
CA LYS A 8 -13.46 11.79 -1.65
C LYS A 8 -13.23 10.45 -2.35
N GLU A 9 -13.90 10.25 -3.48
CA GLU A 9 -13.84 9.00 -4.23
C GLU A 9 -13.57 9.27 -5.70
N ILE A 10 -12.71 8.45 -6.30
CA ILE A 10 -12.41 8.46 -7.73
C ILE A 10 -12.93 7.16 -8.32
N ASN A 11 -13.70 7.24 -9.39
CA ASN A 11 -14.21 6.06 -10.09
C ASN A 11 -13.40 5.82 -11.35
N LEU A 12 -12.84 4.63 -11.49
CA LEU A 12 -12.05 4.21 -12.64
C LEU A 12 -12.74 3.05 -13.35
N ASP A 13 -12.98 3.23 -14.65
CA ASP A 13 -13.53 2.18 -15.51
C ASP A 13 -12.46 1.77 -16.51
N ARG A 14 -11.42 1.08 -16.01
CA ARG A 14 -10.31 0.61 -16.83
C ARG A 14 -10.12 -0.89 -16.66
N ASN A 15 -9.48 -1.50 -17.65
CA ASN A 15 -9.11 -2.90 -17.55
C ASN A 15 -8.01 -3.07 -16.49
N LEU A 16 -8.06 -4.19 -15.77
CA LEU A 16 -7.08 -4.48 -14.74
C LEU A 16 -5.83 -5.09 -15.36
N SER A 17 -4.66 -4.55 -14.98
CA SER A 17 -3.38 -5.16 -15.31
C SER A 17 -3.08 -6.31 -14.34
N SER A 18 -2.04 -7.09 -14.66
CA SER A 18 -1.56 -8.13 -13.74
C SER A 18 -1.12 -7.51 -12.40
N LEU A 19 -0.51 -6.33 -12.45
CA LEU A 19 -0.14 -5.60 -11.23
C LEU A 19 -1.37 -5.21 -10.41
N ASP A 20 -2.41 -4.71 -11.06
CA ASP A 20 -3.67 -4.34 -10.37
C ASP A 20 -4.26 -5.55 -9.65
N GLU A 21 -4.29 -6.70 -10.29
CA GLU A 21 -4.81 -7.93 -9.70
C GLU A 21 -4.00 -8.36 -8.48
N LEU A 22 -2.67 -8.24 -8.57
CA LEU A 22 -1.79 -8.56 -7.46
C LEU A 22 -1.97 -7.58 -6.30
N VAL A 23 -2.10 -6.29 -6.59
CA VAL A 23 -2.39 -5.26 -5.58
C VAL A 23 -3.69 -5.58 -4.86
N LEU A 24 -4.75 -5.91 -5.61
CA LEU A 24 -6.04 -6.25 -5.00
C LEU A 24 -5.93 -7.48 -4.11
N LYS A 25 -5.19 -8.49 -4.53
CA LYS A 25 -4.98 -9.69 -3.71
C LYS A 25 -4.29 -9.37 -2.40
N PHE A 26 -3.21 -8.58 -2.46
CA PHE A 26 -2.44 -8.18 -1.28
C PHE A 26 -3.28 -7.31 -0.34
N ILE A 27 -3.96 -6.31 -0.88
CA ILE A 27 -4.75 -5.36 -0.10
C ILE A 27 -5.96 -6.04 0.57
N ARG A 28 -6.60 -7.01 -0.08
CA ARG A 28 -7.69 -7.76 0.54
C ARG A 28 -7.26 -8.47 1.81
N ILE A 29 -6.00 -8.92 1.87
CA ILE A 29 -5.45 -9.52 3.08
C ILE A 29 -5.15 -8.43 4.11
N ILE A 30 -4.49 -7.36 3.69
CA ILE A 30 -4.13 -6.24 4.58
C ILE A 30 -5.37 -5.68 5.29
N GLU A 31 -6.43 -5.40 4.55
CA GLU A 31 -7.61 -4.71 5.11
C GLU A 31 -8.38 -5.53 6.14
N LYS A 32 -8.16 -6.84 6.21
CA LYS A 32 -8.73 -7.67 7.27
C LYS A 32 -8.07 -7.44 8.62
N HIS A 33 -6.86 -6.90 8.63
CA HIS A 33 -6.05 -6.76 9.84
C HIS A 33 -5.70 -5.32 10.19
N SER A 34 -5.77 -4.41 9.22
CA SER A 34 -5.31 -3.04 9.40
C SER A 34 -5.95 -2.11 8.37
N ASP A 35 -6.10 -0.84 8.72
CA ASP A 35 -6.31 0.18 7.72
C ASP A 35 -4.99 0.42 6.96
N TYR A 36 -5.07 1.02 5.78
CA TYR A 36 -3.90 1.22 4.92
C TYR A 36 -4.12 2.42 4.01
N VAL A 37 -3.02 2.92 3.44
CA VAL A 37 -3.05 3.91 2.35
C VAL A 37 -1.91 3.60 1.39
N ILE A 38 -2.24 3.41 0.12
CA ILE A 38 -1.24 3.23 -0.94
C ILE A 38 -0.68 4.60 -1.32
N ILE A 39 0.62 4.69 -1.48
CA ILE A 39 1.33 5.93 -1.80
C ILE A 39 2.26 5.74 -3.00
N SER A 40 2.86 6.84 -3.45
CA SER A 40 3.97 6.86 -4.44
C SER A 40 3.62 6.35 -5.84
N GLY A 41 4.53 5.58 -6.45
CA GLY A 41 4.49 5.26 -7.87
C GLY A 41 3.23 4.56 -8.37
N TYR A 42 2.69 3.62 -7.60
CA TYR A 42 1.48 2.92 -8.01
C TYR A 42 0.27 3.86 -8.10
N VAL A 43 0.21 4.88 -7.25
CA VAL A 43 -0.86 5.90 -7.31
C VAL A 43 -0.87 6.56 -8.69
N SER A 44 0.30 6.92 -9.20
CA SER A 44 0.44 7.53 -10.52
C SER A 44 -0.01 6.58 -11.63
N ILE A 45 0.34 5.30 -11.54
CA ILE A 45 -0.08 4.27 -12.50
C ILE A 45 -1.59 4.11 -12.47
N LEU A 46 -2.16 4.04 -11.28
CA LEU A 46 -3.60 3.88 -11.09
C LEU A 46 -4.39 5.05 -11.71
N LEU A 47 -3.83 6.27 -11.59
CA LEU A 47 -4.46 7.48 -12.11
C LEU A 47 -4.14 7.76 -13.58
N GLY A 48 -3.56 6.81 -14.29
CA GLY A 48 -3.44 6.84 -15.75
C GLY A 48 -2.06 7.14 -16.33
N ARG A 49 -1.01 7.27 -15.50
CA ARG A 49 0.34 7.43 -16.02
C ARG A 49 0.91 6.09 -16.43
N SER A 50 1.47 6.03 -17.63
CA SER A 50 2.20 4.87 -18.09
C SER A 50 3.59 4.90 -17.47
N ARG A 51 3.83 4.02 -16.49
CA ARG A 51 5.10 3.92 -15.78
C ARG A 51 5.27 2.49 -15.29
N ALA A 52 6.45 1.93 -15.51
CA ALA A 52 6.81 0.68 -14.90
C ALA A 52 7.15 0.92 -13.44
N THR A 53 6.67 0.03 -12.55
CA THR A 53 7.08 0.04 -11.15
C THR A 53 7.34 -1.38 -10.69
N GLU A 54 8.37 -1.51 -9.87
CA GLU A 54 8.72 -2.77 -9.23
C GLU A 54 8.23 -2.81 -7.79
N ASP A 55 7.82 -1.64 -7.26
CA ASP A 55 7.43 -1.49 -5.86
C ASP A 55 6.04 -0.85 -5.76
N VAL A 56 5.26 -1.37 -4.83
CA VAL A 56 4.00 -0.75 -4.40
C VAL A 56 4.18 -0.36 -2.94
N ASP A 57 4.18 0.94 -2.66
CA ASP A 57 4.42 1.47 -1.33
C ASP A 57 3.11 1.73 -0.61
N LEU A 58 3.02 1.34 0.65
CA LEU A 58 1.83 1.60 1.46
C LEU A 58 2.17 1.79 2.93
N PHE A 59 1.36 2.60 3.60
CA PHE A 59 1.33 2.67 5.05
C PHE A 59 0.23 1.75 5.57
N ILE A 60 0.48 1.11 6.71
CA ILE A 60 -0.56 0.44 7.51
C ILE A 60 -0.55 1.07 8.90
N GLU A 61 -1.60 0.84 9.69
CA GLU A 61 -1.65 1.34 11.06
C GLU A 61 -0.55 0.76 11.94
N ASN A 62 -0.24 1.45 13.03
CA ASN A 62 0.64 0.92 14.09
C ASN A 62 -0.10 -0.17 14.87
N ILE A 63 -0.27 -1.32 14.27
CA ILE A 63 -0.96 -2.45 14.89
C ILE A 63 -0.08 -3.11 15.95
N SER A 64 -0.70 -3.85 16.87
CA SER A 64 0.02 -4.61 17.88
C SER A 64 0.80 -5.76 17.26
N PHE A 65 1.74 -6.31 18.01
CA PHE A 65 2.50 -7.48 17.56
C PHE A 65 1.58 -8.67 17.27
N GLU A 66 0.58 -8.90 18.11
CA GLU A 66 -0.36 -10.02 17.91
C GLU A 66 -1.14 -9.86 16.61
N LYS A 67 -1.61 -8.67 16.30
CA LYS A 67 -2.29 -8.40 15.03
C LYS A 67 -1.34 -8.57 13.84
N PHE A 68 -0.10 -8.14 14.02
CA PHE A 68 0.91 -8.32 12.96
C PHE A 68 1.19 -9.80 12.69
N VAL A 69 1.27 -10.62 13.73
CA VAL A 69 1.46 -12.08 13.57
C VAL A 69 0.33 -12.67 12.76
N ASP A 70 -0.91 -12.30 13.06
CA ASP A 70 -2.08 -12.79 12.32
C ASP A 70 -2.02 -12.38 10.86
N LEU A 71 -1.66 -11.12 10.59
CA LEU A 71 -1.48 -10.61 9.23
C LEU A 71 -0.38 -11.38 8.49
N TYR A 72 0.76 -11.54 9.12
CA TYR A 72 1.90 -12.23 8.51
C TYR A 72 1.58 -13.68 8.18
N GLU A 73 0.91 -14.38 9.09
CA GLU A 73 0.50 -15.77 8.85
C GLU A 73 -0.45 -15.87 7.65
N GLU A 74 -1.39 -14.93 7.54
CA GLU A 74 -2.32 -14.94 6.39
C GLU A 74 -1.60 -14.59 5.09
N LEU A 75 -0.67 -13.65 5.11
CA LEU A 75 0.15 -13.34 3.94
C LEU A 75 0.93 -14.57 3.46
N LYS A 76 1.58 -15.28 4.38
CA LYS A 76 2.33 -16.51 4.04
C LYS A 76 1.42 -17.58 3.45
N LYS A 77 0.25 -17.78 4.01
CA LYS A 77 -0.73 -18.76 3.51
C LYS A 77 -1.17 -18.45 2.07
N ASN A 78 -1.10 -17.20 1.68
CA ASN A 78 -1.48 -16.74 0.34
C ASN A 78 -0.27 -16.52 -0.57
N GLY A 79 0.90 -17.02 -0.17
CA GLY A 79 2.09 -17.01 -1.02
C GLY A 79 2.92 -15.74 -0.97
N PHE A 80 2.68 -14.84 -0.02
CA PHE A 80 3.48 -13.63 0.16
C PHE A 80 4.49 -13.82 1.27
N TRP A 81 5.74 -13.54 0.97
CA TRP A 81 6.86 -13.72 1.88
C TRP A 81 7.59 -12.41 2.11
N CYS A 82 8.11 -12.22 3.31
CA CYS A 82 8.92 -11.06 3.63
C CYS A 82 10.34 -11.24 3.10
N LEU A 83 10.86 -10.25 2.41
CA LEU A 83 12.21 -10.29 1.83
C LEU A 83 13.28 -9.88 2.85
N ASN A 84 12.91 -9.18 3.93
CA ASN A 84 13.87 -8.63 4.89
C ASN A 84 14.23 -9.60 6.01
N ALA A 85 13.29 -10.46 6.43
CA ALA A 85 13.48 -11.38 7.53
C ALA A 85 12.41 -12.48 7.48
N GLU A 86 12.62 -13.54 8.25
CA GLU A 86 11.68 -14.66 8.31
C GLU A 86 10.81 -14.62 9.57
N LYS A 87 11.36 -14.17 10.68
CA LYS A 87 10.67 -14.19 11.97
C LYS A 87 9.79 -12.96 12.14
N ALA A 88 8.56 -13.17 12.58
CA ALA A 88 7.60 -12.10 12.81
C ALA A 88 8.15 -11.03 13.77
N GLU A 89 8.87 -11.44 14.82
CA GLU A 89 9.45 -10.53 15.81
C GLU A 89 10.44 -9.57 15.16
N GLU A 90 11.27 -10.07 14.28
CA GLU A 90 12.28 -9.26 13.58
C GLU A 90 11.63 -8.29 12.59
N ILE A 91 10.66 -8.78 11.81
CA ILE A 91 9.90 -7.94 10.86
C ILE A 91 9.19 -6.82 11.62
N TYR A 92 8.51 -7.16 12.70
CA TYR A 92 7.78 -6.18 13.51
C TYR A 92 8.72 -5.12 14.12
N SER A 93 9.91 -5.54 14.53
CA SER A 93 10.94 -4.63 15.04
C SER A 93 11.32 -3.58 14.01
N PHE A 94 11.49 -3.97 12.73
CA PHE A 94 11.76 -3.02 11.65
C PHE A 94 10.60 -2.04 11.48
N LEU A 95 9.37 -2.52 11.50
CA LEU A 95 8.18 -1.65 11.39
C LEU A 95 8.11 -0.64 12.53
N LYS A 96 8.37 -1.07 13.75
CA LYS A 96 8.37 -0.19 14.92
C LYS A 96 9.47 0.87 14.85
N ASP A 97 10.57 0.57 14.20
CA ASP A 97 11.66 1.53 13.98
C ASP A 97 11.37 2.50 12.82
N GLY A 98 10.22 2.37 12.17
CA GLY A 98 9.84 3.22 11.05
C GLY A 98 10.48 2.81 9.74
N MET A 99 11.00 1.59 9.65
CA MET A 99 11.63 1.06 8.45
C MET A 99 10.59 0.33 7.60
N ALA A 100 10.78 0.37 6.28
CA ALA A 100 9.95 -0.37 5.36
C ALA A 100 10.32 -1.85 5.38
N VAL A 101 9.31 -2.71 5.32
CA VAL A 101 9.52 -4.14 5.10
C VAL A 101 8.87 -4.51 3.77
N ARG A 102 9.47 -5.43 3.04
CA ARG A 102 9.06 -5.79 1.70
C ARG A 102 8.49 -7.19 1.65
N PHE A 103 7.33 -7.30 1.00
CA PHE A 103 6.69 -8.59 0.75
C PHE A 103 6.59 -8.82 -0.75
N SER A 104 6.73 -10.05 -1.17
CA SER A 104 6.54 -10.44 -2.56
C SER A 104 5.95 -11.83 -2.65
N VAL A 105 5.50 -12.21 -3.83
CA VAL A 105 5.10 -13.59 -4.09
C VAL A 105 6.35 -14.47 -3.98
N GLU A 106 6.20 -15.63 -3.36
CA GLU A 106 7.29 -16.59 -3.17
C GLU A 106 8.00 -16.87 -4.50
N ASN A 107 9.34 -16.80 -4.47
CA ASN A 107 10.22 -17.00 -5.63
C ASN A 107 10.08 -15.94 -6.74
N LYS A 108 9.37 -14.83 -6.47
CA LYS A 108 9.22 -13.71 -7.40
C LYS A 108 9.43 -12.40 -6.65
N PRO A 109 10.67 -11.92 -6.52
CA PRO A 109 10.95 -10.72 -5.72
C PRO A 109 10.44 -9.41 -6.34
N ILE A 110 9.99 -9.44 -7.59
CA ILE A 110 9.46 -8.27 -8.31
C ILE A 110 8.11 -8.65 -8.90
N PRO A 111 7.04 -7.83 -8.72
CA PRO A 111 6.98 -6.63 -7.90
C PRO A 111 6.94 -6.94 -6.41
N ASN A 112 7.35 -5.98 -5.57
CA ASN A 112 7.25 -6.13 -4.13
C ASN A 112 6.39 -5.02 -3.52
N PHE A 113 5.89 -5.30 -2.30
CA PHE A 113 5.07 -4.37 -1.54
C PHE A 113 5.91 -3.86 -0.37
N GLU A 114 6.19 -2.56 -0.36
CA GLU A 114 6.89 -1.91 0.75
C GLU A 114 5.87 -1.41 1.76
N VAL A 115 5.90 -2.00 2.95
CA VAL A 115 4.96 -1.71 4.03
C VAL A 115 5.69 -0.97 5.14
N LYS A 116 5.10 0.13 5.62
CA LYS A 116 5.64 0.94 6.72
C LYS A 116 4.55 1.32 7.69
N PHE A 117 4.95 1.55 8.94
CA PHE A 117 4.11 2.28 9.88
C PHE A 117 4.33 3.79 9.68
N PRO A 118 3.27 4.63 9.73
CA PRO A 118 3.44 6.08 9.70
C PRO A 118 4.08 6.53 11.01
N LYS A 119 5.32 7.02 10.94
CA LYS A 119 6.10 7.42 12.11
C LYS A 119 6.29 8.93 12.18
N ARG A 120 6.60 9.57 11.05
CA ARG A 120 6.77 11.01 10.99
C ARG A 120 5.44 11.72 10.85
N GLU A 121 5.41 13.02 11.15
CA GLU A 121 4.19 13.82 11.03
C GLU A 121 3.63 13.80 9.62
N ILE A 122 4.48 13.93 8.61
CA ILE A 122 4.06 13.89 7.20
C ILE A 122 3.47 12.52 6.84
N ASP A 123 4.00 11.45 7.41
CA ASP A 123 3.48 10.09 7.20
C ASP A 123 2.06 9.95 7.76
N LYS A 124 1.85 10.47 8.97
CA LYS A 124 0.54 10.44 9.65
C LYS A 124 -0.49 11.27 8.92
N GLU A 125 -0.10 12.45 8.43
CA GLU A 125 -0.97 13.31 7.63
C GLU A 125 -1.34 12.62 6.32
N THR A 126 -0.38 12.00 5.65
CA THR A 126 -0.61 11.24 4.41
C THR A 126 -1.56 10.07 4.65
N PHE A 127 -1.37 9.35 5.74
CA PHE A 127 -2.23 8.24 6.12
C PHE A 127 -3.68 8.70 6.34
N ASN A 128 -3.87 9.84 7.01
CA ASN A 128 -5.19 10.35 7.36
C ASN A 128 -5.91 11.05 6.20
N ASP A 129 -5.19 11.52 5.20
CA ASP A 129 -5.74 12.24 4.05
C ASP A 129 -5.80 11.33 2.82
N SER A 130 -6.69 10.34 2.89
CA SER A 130 -6.82 9.32 1.85
C SER A 130 -8.05 9.57 0.97
N VAL A 131 -7.98 9.01 -0.24
CA VAL A 131 -9.05 9.04 -1.23
C VAL A 131 -9.36 7.61 -1.64
N LEU A 132 -10.63 7.28 -1.78
CA LEU A 132 -11.04 5.97 -2.29
C LEU A 132 -11.02 5.96 -3.82
N VAL A 133 -10.42 4.92 -4.38
CA VAL A 133 -10.47 4.65 -5.81
C VAL A 133 -11.35 3.42 -6.01
N SER A 134 -12.43 3.60 -6.75
CA SER A 134 -13.33 2.51 -7.10
C SER A 134 -12.93 1.96 -8.46
N LEU A 135 -12.62 0.68 -8.53
CA LEU A 135 -12.32 -0.03 -9.77
C LEU A 135 -13.58 -0.79 -10.18
N SER A 136 -14.37 -0.19 -11.06
CA SER A 136 -15.70 -0.70 -11.40
C SER A 136 -15.66 -2.12 -11.99
N LYS A 137 -14.66 -2.43 -12.80
CA LYS A 137 -14.53 -3.76 -13.43
C LYS A 137 -14.17 -4.87 -12.44
N ALA A 138 -13.57 -4.54 -11.32
CA ALA A 138 -13.26 -5.50 -10.26
C ALA A 138 -14.26 -5.45 -9.12
N LYS A 139 -15.17 -4.49 -9.10
CA LYS A 139 -16.07 -4.20 -7.98
C LYS A 139 -15.30 -4.06 -6.67
N ALA A 140 -14.16 -3.39 -6.73
CA ALA A 140 -13.24 -3.25 -5.61
C ALA A 140 -12.87 -1.80 -5.41
N LYS A 141 -12.46 -1.46 -4.17
CA LYS A 141 -12.02 -0.12 -3.82
C LYS A 141 -10.62 -0.18 -3.22
N LEU A 142 -9.81 0.81 -3.55
CA LEU A 142 -8.47 0.99 -2.97
C LEU A 142 -8.39 2.36 -2.32
N LYS A 143 -7.72 2.43 -1.20
CA LYS A 143 -7.47 3.68 -0.49
C LYS A 143 -6.07 4.16 -0.84
N ILE A 144 -5.97 5.35 -1.42
CA ILE A 144 -4.72 5.94 -1.88
C ILE A 144 -4.51 7.31 -1.24
N SER A 145 -3.26 7.79 -1.26
CA SER A 145 -2.98 9.18 -0.88
C SER A 145 -3.62 10.13 -1.90
N SER A 146 -4.08 11.30 -1.44
CA SER A 146 -4.63 12.31 -2.35
C SER A 146 -3.54 12.83 -3.28
N LEU A 147 -3.94 13.39 -4.44
CA LEU A 147 -2.97 13.99 -5.36
C LEU A 147 -2.18 15.12 -4.71
N GLU A 148 -2.83 15.93 -3.89
CA GLU A 148 -2.15 16.99 -3.14
C GLU A 148 -1.09 16.43 -2.21
N ARG A 149 -1.44 15.38 -1.46
CA ARG A 149 -0.50 14.72 -0.55
C ARG A 149 0.61 14.02 -1.30
N GLN A 150 0.29 13.43 -2.45
CA GLN A 150 1.29 12.79 -3.29
C GLN A 150 2.35 13.80 -3.75
N ILE A 151 1.95 14.98 -4.17
CA ILE A 151 2.85 16.05 -4.58
C ILE A 151 3.69 16.53 -3.40
N ALA A 152 3.06 16.80 -2.26
CA ALA A 152 3.75 17.25 -1.05
C ALA A 152 4.77 16.23 -0.55
N PHE A 153 4.39 14.95 -0.54
CA PHE A 153 5.24 13.83 -0.15
C PHE A 153 6.47 13.73 -1.05
N ASN A 154 6.26 13.78 -2.36
CA ASN A 154 7.35 13.72 -3.33
C ASN A 154 8.30 14.90 -3.17
N ARG A 155 7.77 16.11 -2.98
CA ARG A 155 8.61 17.29 -2.75
C ARG A 155 9.46 17.17 -1.50
N TYR A 156 8.88 16.64 -0.42
CA TYR A 156 9.59 16.42 0.83
C TYR A 156 10.77 15.47 0.65
N TYR A 157 10.55 14.35 -0.01
CA TYR A 157 11.57 13.32 -0.18
C TYR A 157 12.61 13.66 -1.25
N LEU A 158 12.23 14.44 -2.26
CA LEU A 158 13.18 14.86 -3.31
C LEU A 158 14.15 15.93 -2.82
N LYS A 159 13.80 16.66 -1.75
CA LYS A 159 14.67 17.68 -1.17
C LYS A 159 15.66 17.15 -0.15
N SER A 160 15.50 15.92 0.30
CA SER A 160 16.36 15.34 1.33
C SER A 160 17.54 14.56 0.78
#